data_9c44c6f364b83598a87a59adb180b686
#
_entry.id   9c44c6f364b83598a87a59adb180b686
#
_cell.length_a   1.000
_cell.length_b   1.000
_cell.length_c   1.000
_cell.angle_alpha   90.00
_cell.angle_beta   90.00
_cell.angle_gamma   90.00
#
_symmetry.space_group_name_H-M   'P 1'
#
loop_
_entity.id
_entity.type
_entity.pdbx_description
1 polymer ?
#
loop_
_entity_poly.entity_id
_entity_poly.type
_entity_poly.pdbx_seq_one_letter_code
_entity_poly.pdbx_strand_id
1 'polypeptide(L)'
;MTAATTTKTGSLQALRQSQKARFRITLAFKYLIAAIVLIYSLFPIIWTISASFSPTGSISGQSLIPNPPTLRNYERILDQDFWLWMWNSFKISSISAILAGLITLMAAYAFSRFRWRGRSQLLLVILLIQVFPAILAMVALFAILQQIGNYIPFLGLNTHGGLILIYMGGTLGVNVWLMKGFFDSIPRDIDESGKVDGASDWQIFWRLLFPLVRPIMVVSMILTFFGTYSDYLMPRIMITTASKFTLMLGLQTFIGANYAQEWGAFAAGAVLGAIPMVTIYLLLQDYIVGGLTAGAVKG
;
A
#
# COMPACT_ATOMS: atom_id res chain seq x y z
N MET A 1 35.33 8.31 63.73
CA MET A 1 34.92 8.89 62.41
C MET A 1 34.61 7.77 61.40
N THR A 2 33.64 6.85 61.65
CA THR A 2 33.41 5.66 60.77
C THR A 2 31.94 5.29 60.61
N ALA A 3 30.99 6.16 60.90
CA ALA A 3 29.53 5.84 60.77
C ALA A 3 28.79 6.49 59.59
N ALA A 4 29.43 7.33 58.78
CA ALA A 4 28.75 8.11 57.75
C ALA A 4 28.81 7.50 56.32
N THR A 5 29.62 6.44 56.09
CA THR A 5 29.83 5.83 54.75
C THR A 5 28.89 4.68 54.43
N THR A 6 28.33 4.01 55.45
CA THR A 6 27.45 2.83 55.25
C THR A 6 26.02 3.18 54.87
N THR A 7 25.52 4.37 55.21
CA THR A 7 24.14 4.81 54.89
C THR A 7 23.95 5.24 53.42
N LYS A 8 24.99 5.77 52.75
CA LYS A 8 24.91 6.20 51.34
C LYS A 8 24.87 5.03 50.33
N THR A 9 25.52 3.93 50.63
CA THR A 9 25.55 2.74 49.75
C THR A 9 24.22 2.00 49.75
N GLY A 10 23.50 1.93 50.87
CA GLY A 10 22.18 1.30 50.97
C GLY A 10 21.10 2.07 50.22
N SER A 11 21.13 3.41 50.23
CA SER A 11 20.18 4.26 49.52
C SER A 11 20.36 4.17 47.99
N LEU A 12 21.59 4.10 47.50
CA LEU A 12 21.88 3.93 46.06
C LEU A 12 21.49 2.54 45.55
N GLN A 13 21.63 1.50 46.33
CA GLN A 13 21.19 0.16 45.99
C GLN A 13 19.65 0.06 45.93
N ALA A 14 18.94 0.66 46.91
CA ALA A 14 17.48 0.74 46.91
C ALA A 14 16.92 1.52 45.71
N LEU A 15 17.55 2.64 45.32
CA LEU A 15 17.19 3.41 44.13
C LEU A 15 17.41 2.60 42.86
N ARG A 16 18.52 1.88 42.72
CA ARG A 16 18.80 1.01 41.58
C ARG A 16 17.81 -0.16 41.50
N GLN A 17 17.41 -0.75 42.62
CA GLN A 17 16.39 -1.81 42.66
C GLN A 17 15.02 -1.28 42.27
N SER A 18 14.63 -0.10 42.76
CA SER A 18 13.37 0.57 42.38
C SER A 18 13.34 0.93 40.88
N GLN A 19 14.45 1.42 40.33
CA GLN A 19 14.54 1.71 38.89
C GLN A 19 14.45 0.43 38.03
N LYS A 20 15.12 -0.66 38.45
CA LYS A 20 15.02 -1.96 37.77
C LYS A 20 13.60 -2.53 37.85
N ALA A 21 12.92 -2.41 38.98
CA ALA A 21 11.54 -2.86 39.13
C ALA A 21 10.58 -2.05 38.24
N ARG A 22 10.69 -0.71 38.23
CA ARG A 22 9.91 0.16 37.33
C ARG A 22 10.17 -0.15 35.88
N PHE A 23 11.42 -0.36 35.49
CA PHE A 23 11.78 -0.74 34.12
C PHE A 23 11.12 -2.07 33.70
N ARG A 24 11.17 -3.11 34.58
CA ARG A 24 10.54 -4.40 34.34
C ARG A 24 9.02 -4.29 34.22
N ILE A 25 8.36 -3.51 35.05
CA ILE A 25 6.91 -3.26 35.02
C ILE A 25 6.55 -2.54 33.69
N THR A 26 7.28 -1.49 33.33
CA THR A 26 7.07 -0.77 32.08
C THR A 26 7.29 -1.68 30.87
N LEU A 27 8.31 -2.54 30.91
CA LEU A 27 8.60 -3.50 29.86
C LEU A 27 7.49 -4.55 29.73
N ALA A 28 7.04 -5.13 30.87
CA ALA A 28 5.92 -6.06 30.90
C ALA A 28 4.63 -5.44 30.34
N PHE A 29 4.35 -4.18 30.69
CA PHE A 29 3.20 -3.46 30.16
C PHE A 29 3.29 -3.21 28.65
N LYS A 30 4.49 -2.86 28.15
CA LYS A 30 4.73 -2.74 26.70
C LYS A 30 4.52 -4.06 25.97
N TYR A 31 5.01 -5.18 26.51
CA TYR A 31 4.79 -6.50 25.92
C TYR A 31 3.32 -6.93 25.97
N LEU A 32 2.61 -6.60 27.04
CA LEU A 32 1.17 -6.87 27.16
C LEU A 32 0.39 -6.11 26.08
N ILE A 33 0.66 -4.81 25.91
CA ILE A 33 0.04 -4.02 24.83
C ILE A 33 0.40 -4.61 23.46
N ALA A 34 1.67 -4.92 23.23
CA ALA A 34 2.10 -5.51 21.96
C ALA A 34 1.39 -6.86 21.68
N ALA A 35 1.23 -7.70 22.69
CA ALA A 35 0.52 -8.97 22.58
C ALA A 35 -0.97 -8.77 22.24
N ILE A 36 -1.64 -7.81 22.91
CA ILE A 36 -3.05 -7.48 22.61
C ILE A 36 -3.20 -6.99 21.18
N VAL A 37 -2.34 -6.06 20.73
CA VAL A 37 -2.36 -5.54 19.37
C VAL A 37 -2.09 -6.66 18.35
N LEU A 38 -1.14 -7.54 18.64
CA LEU A 38 -0.82 -8.68 17.79
C LEU A 38 -2.01 -9.65 17.64
N ILE A 39 -2.64 -10.04 18.76
CA ILE A 39 -3.82 -10.92 18.75
C ILE A 39 -4.96 -10.27 17.98
N TYR A 40 -5.23 -8.99 18.23
CA TYR A 40 -6.27 -8.24 17.53
C TYR A 40 -6.02 -8.16 16.01
N SER A 41 -4.77 -7.92 15.61
CA SER A 41 -4.41 -7.82 14.18
C SER A 41 -4.40 -9.17 13.47
N LEU A 42 -4.01 -10.24 14.15
CA LEU A 42 -3.98 -11.58 13.58
C LEU A 42 -5.36 -12.25 13.53
N PHE A 43 -6.28 -11.85 14.39
CA PHE A 43 -7.61 -12.48 14.48
C PHE A 43 -8.36 -12.52 13.14
N PRO A 44 -8.52 -11.40 12.37
CA PRO A 44 -9.22 -11.44 11.09
C PRO A 44 -8.49 -12.32 10.06
N ILE A 45 -7.17 -12.38 10.10
CA ILE A 45 -6.37 -13.21 9.19
C ILE A 45 -6.61 -14.70 9.49
N ILE A 46 -6.50 -15.09 10.76
CA ILE A 46 -6.76 -16.46 11.21
C ILE A 46 -8.21 -16.84 10.90
N TRP A 47 -9.16 -15.94 11.12
CA TRP A 47 -10.55 -16.15 10.80
C TRP A 47 -10.79 -16.42 9.31
N THR A 48 -10.16 -15.63 8.42
CA THR A 48 -10.26 -15.79 6.97
C THR A 48 -9.63 -17.12 6.52
N ILE A 49 -8.46 -17.47 7.08
CA ILE A 49 -7.81 -18.76 6.82
C ILE A 49 -8.72 -19.91 7.30
N SER A 50 -9.30 -19.80 8.48
CA SER A 50 -10.26 -20.78 8.99
C SER A 50 -11.48 -20.92 8.08
N ALA A 51 -12.06 -19.80 7.62
CA ALA A 51 -13.18 -19.77 6.71
C ALA A 51 -12.90 -20.52 5.40
N SER A 52 -11.67 -20.39 4.88
CA SER A 52 -11.26 -21.05 3.64
C SER A 52 -11.28 -22.58 3.72
N PHE A 53 -11.14 -23.15 4.91
CA PHE A 53 -11.24 -24.59 5.17
C PHE A 53 -12.60 -25.04 5.71
N SER A 54 -13.57 -24.12 5.88
CA SER A 54 -14.87 -24.44 6.47
C SER A 54 -15.74 -25.24 5.50
N PRO A 55 -16.36 -26.34 5.94
CA PRO A 55 -17.27 -27.14 5.12
C PRO A 55 -18.62 -26.47 4.89
N THR A 56 -19.01 -25.51 5.74
CA THR A 56 -20.33 -24.89 5.69
C THR A 56 -20.49 -23.87 4.58
N GLY A 57 -19.38 -23.31 4.08
CA GLY A 57 -19.38 -22.27 3.06
C GLY A 57 -20.06 -20.94 3.48
N SER A 58 -20.56 -20.86 4.72
CA SER A 58 -21.30 -19.72 5.26
C SER A 58 -20.55 -19.08 6.43
N ILE A 59 -20.75 -17.77 6.62
CA ILE A 59 -20.24 -17.06 7.82
C ILE A 59 -21.03 -17.48 9.07
N SER A 60 -22.32 -17.78 8.91
CA SER A 60 -23.18 -18.19 10.02
C SER A 60 -22.81 -19.58 10.51
N GLY A 61 -22.43 -19.71 11.77
CA GLY A 61 -22.01 -20.98 12.36
C GLY A 61 -20.58 -21.40 12.09
N GLN A 62 -19.75 -20.52 11.53
CA GLN A 62 -18.32 -20.79 11.35
C GLN A 62 -17.61 -20.90 12.70
N SER A 63 -16.87 -21.97 12.90
CA SER A 63 -15.97 -22.16 14.05
C SER A 63 -14.56 -21.69 13.70
N LEU A 64 -13.80 -21.20 14.70
CA LEU A 64 -12.40 -20.81 14.50
C LEU A 64 -11.52 -21.98 14.05
N ILE A 65 -11.89 -23.20 14.40
CA ILE A 65 -11.24 -24.44 13.94
C ILE A 65 -12.31 -25.23 13.20
N PRO A 66 -12.23 -25.31 11.85
CA PRO A 66 -13.23 -26.05 11.05
C PRO A 66 -13.20 -27.55 11.40
N ASN A 67 -14.37 -28.14 11.55
CA ASN A 67 -14.47 -29.58 11.82
C ASN A 67 -15.64 -30.20 11.01
N PRO A 68 -15.35 -31.10 10.04
CA PRO A 68 -14.02 -31.42 9.50
C PRO A 68 -13.48 -30.30 8.60
N PRO A 69 -12.15 -30.08 8.52
CA PRO A 69 -11.58 -29.18 7.54
C PRO A 69 -11.71 -29.74 6.13
N THR A 70 -11.93 -28.86 5.13
CA THR A 70 -12.10 -29.28 3.73
C THR A 70 -11.31 -28.41 2.79
N LEU A 71 -10.83 -28.97 1.67
CA LEU A 71 -10.22 -28.25 0.55
C LEU A 71 -11.23 -27.88 -0.54
N ARG A 72 -12.49 -28.24 -0.41
CA ARG A 72 -13.54 -28.01 -1.41
C ARG A 72 -13.65 -26.54 -1.84
N ASN A 73 -13.41 -25.61 -0.92
CA ASN A 73 -13.44 -24.18 -1.23
C ASN A 73 -12.29 -23.76 -2.16
N TYR A 74 -11.12 -24.40 -2.01
CA TYR A 74 -9.98 -24.18 -2.90
C TYR A 74 -10.22 -24.81 -4.28
N GLU A 75 -10.76 -26.03 -4.35
CA GLU A 75 -11.19 -26.64 -5.60
C GLU A 75 -12.20 -25.74 -6.30
N ARG A 76 -13.21 -25.28 -5.59
CA ARG A 76 -14.28 -24.42 -6.10
C ARG A 76 -13.80 -23.12 -6.72
N ILE A 77 -12.80 -22.45 -6.10
CA ILE A 77 -12.23 -21.22 -6.65
C ILE A 77 -11.30 -21.50 -7.84
N LEU A 78 -10.56 -22.61 -7.82
CA LEU A 78 -9.62 -22.98 -8.88
C LEU A 78 -10.32 -23.51 -10.13
N ASP A 79 -11.55 -24.00 -10.01
CA ASP A 79 -12.43 -24.38 -11.14
C ASP A 79 -12.93 -23.16 -11.95
N GLN A 80 -12.72 -21.95 -11.45
CA GLN A 80 -13.03 -20.70 -12.13
C GLN A 80 -11.77 -20.08 -12.77
N ASP A 81 -11.94 -18.92 -13.38
CA ASP A 81 -10.85 -18.15 -14.00
C ASP A 81 -9.95 -17.45 -12.95
N PHE A 82 -9.75 -18.05 -11.76
CA PHE A 82 -9.02 -17.45 -10.64
C PHE A 82 -7.61 -16.97 -11.01
N TRP A 83 -6.85 -17.81 -11.70
CA TRP A 83 -5.49 -17.45 -12.12
C TRP A 83 -5.47 -16.31 -13.12
N LEU A 84 -6.48 -16.24 -14.00
CA LEU A 84 -6.65 -15.15 -14.92
C LEU A 84 -6.97 -13.84 -14.19
N TRP A 85 -7.89 -13.86 -13.21
CA TRP A 85 -8.23 -12.69 -12.41
C TRP A 85 -7.04 -12.21 -11.60
N MET A 86 -6.29 -13.11 -10.98
CA MET A 86 -5.08 -12.81 -10.23
C MET A 86 -4.00 -12.18 -11.14
N TRP A 87 -3.78 -12.76 -12.31
CA TRP A 87 -2.86 -12.22 -13.31
C TRP A 87 -3.29 -10.84 -13.81
N ASN A 88 -4.57 -10.64 -14.09
CA ASN A 88 -5.11 -9.35 -14.50
C ASN A 88 -4.85 -8.28 -13.42
N SER A 89 -5.16 -8.58 -12.15
CA SER A 89 -4.88 -7.68 -11.04
C SER A 89 -3.39 -7.38 -10.92
N PHE A 90 -2.54 -8.41 -10.92
CA PHE A 90 -1.10 -8.24 -10.81
C PHE A 90 -0.54 -7.36 -11.94
N LYS A 91 -0.95 -7.63 -13.18
CA LYS A 91 -0.54 -6.87 -14.36
C LYS A 91 -0.99 -5.41 -14.27
N ILE A 92 -2.27 -5.15 -13.99
CA ILE A 92 -2.82 -3.80 -13.91
C ILE A 92 -2.12 -3.02 -12.79
N SER A 93 -2.01 -3.61 -11.61
CA SER A 93 -1.40 -2.95 -10.44
C SER A 93 0.08 -2.67 -10.63
N SER A 94 0.83 -3.62 -11.21
CA SER A 94 2.26 -3.43 -11.48
C SER A 94 2.51 -2.31 -12.49
N ILE A 95 1.77 -2.31 -13.61
CA ILE A 95 1.91 -1.28 -14.64
C ILE A 95 1.51 0.08 -14.07
N SER A 96 0.38 0.16 -13.36
CA SER A 96 -0.08 1.41 -12.74
C SER A 96 0.93 1.94 -11.71
N ALA A 97 1.46 1.09 -10.85
CA ALA A 97 2.44 1.47 -9.84
C ALA A 97 3.75 2.00 -10.46
N ILE A 98 4.26 1.31 -11.48
CA ILE A 98 5.49 1.72 -12.17
C ILE A 98 5.29 3.06 -12.90
N LEU A 99 4.24 3.18 -13.70
CA LEU A 99 3.98 4.39 -14.48
C LEU A 99 3.66 5.58 -13.57
N ALA A 100 2.78 5.40 -12.57
CA ALA A 100 2.48 6.43 -11.60
C ALA A 100 3.72 6.85 -10.80
N GLY A 101 4.55 5.89 -10.38
CA GLY A 101 5.81 6.15 -9.67
C GLY A 101 6.79 6.97 -10.49
N LEU A 102 6.99 6.65 -11.77
CA LEU A 102 7.87 7.39 -12.68
C LEU A 102 7.37 8.80 -12.94
N ILE A 103 6.06 8.97 -13.20
CA ILE A 103 5.47 10.29 -13.43
C ILE A 103 5.55 11.14 -12.15
N THR A 104 5.24 10.54 -11.00
CA THR A 104 5.35 11.19 -9.68
C THR A 104 6.77 11.65 -9.41
N LEU A 105 7.77 10.81 -9.69
CA LEU A 105 9.19 11.12 -9.50
C LEU A 105 9.59 12.34 -10.32
N MET A 106 9.26 12.35 -11.62
CA MET A 106 9.58 13.45 -12.54
C MET A 106 8.84 14.74 -12.14
N ALA A 107 7.54 14.64 -11.80
CA ALA A 107 6.74 15.78 -11.37
C ALA A 107 7.30 16.36 -10.06
N ALA A 108 7.60 15.53 -9.06
CA ALA A 108 8.15 15.97 -7.79
C ALA A 108 9.51 16.65 -7.93
N TYR A 109 10.38 16.13 -8.79
CA TYR A 109 11.64 16.76 -9.14
C TYR A 109 11.43 18.15 -9.74
N ALA A 110 10.53 18.27 -10.75
CA ALA A 110 10.20 19.54 -11.37
C ALA A 110 9.63 20.54 -10.35
N PHE A 111 8.73 20.09 -9.48
CA PHE A 111 8.16 20.91 -8.41
C PHE A 111 9.16 21.25 -7.30
N SER A 112 10.21 20.50 -7.08
CA SER A 112 11.21 20.79 -6.05
C SER A 112 12.32 21.70 -6.58
N ARG A 113 12.88 21.40 -7.73
CA ARG A 113 14.12 22.03 -8.24
C ARG A 113 13.88 23.22 -9.15
N PHE A 114 12.89 23.17 -10.03
CA PHE A 114 12.65 24.26 -10.96
C PHE A 114 11.74 25.35 -10.37
N ARG A 115 12.04 26.62 -10.73
CA ARG A 115 11.26 27.79 -10.36
C ARG A 115 10.50 28.29 -11.58
N TRP A 116 9.17 28.19 -11.56
CA TRP A 116 8.30 28.70 -12.61
C TRP A 116 7.03 29.31 -12.04
N ARG A 117 6.41 30.22 -12.81
CA ARG A 117 5.18 30.91 -12.41
C ARG A 117 4.02 29.89 -12.33
N GLY A 118 3.24 29.95 -11.26
CA GLY A 118 2.09 29.06 -11.06
C GLY A 118 2.41 27.75 -10.34
N ARG A 119 3.68 27.45 -9.99
CA ARG A 119 4.08 26.22 -9.31
C ARG A 119 3.27 25.93 -8.04
N SER A 120 3.16 26.92 -7.15
CA SER A 120 2.44 26.76 -5.88
C SER A 120 0.94 26.60 -6.08
N GLN A 121 0.37 27.34 -7.04
CA GLN A 121 -1.05 27.24 -7.38
C GLN A 121 -1.37 25.85 -7.94
N LEU A 122 -0.55 25.32 -8.85
CA LEU A 122 -0.76 23.99 -9.41
C LEU A 122 -0.65 22.90 -8.33
N LEU A 123 0.33 23.00 -7.42
CA LEU A 123 0.42 22.09 -6.29
C LEU A 123 -0.81 22.15 -5.38
N LEU A 124 -1.33 23.35 -5.14
CA LEU A 124 -2.56 23.54 -4.37
C LEU A 124 -3.77 22.92 -5.09
N VAL A 125 -3.92 23.14 -6.41
CA VAL A 125 -4.99 22.54 -7.22
C VAL A 125 -4.92 21.01 -7.17
N ILE A 126 -3.74 20.42 -7.33
CA ILE A 126 -3.53 18.98 -7.22
C ILE A 126 -4.01 18.46 -5.86
N LEU A 127 -3.75 19.20 -4.79
CA LEU A 127 -4.17 18.83 -3.44
C LEU A 127 -5.69 19.00 -3.25
N LEU A 128 -6.27 20.07 -3.77
CA LEU A 128 -7.71 20.31 -3.69
C LEU A 128 -8.53 19.25 -4.44
N ILE A 129 -8.04 18.75 -5.57
CA ILE A 129 -8.68 17.66 -6.31
C ILE A 129 -8.77 16.39 -5.43
N GLN A 130 -7.80 16.14 -4.55
CA GLN A 130 -7.81 14.98 -3.65
C GLN A 130 -8.87 15.06 -2.54
N VAL A 131 -9.37 16.25 -2.23
CA VAL A 131 -10.47 16.45 -1.26
C VAL A 131 -11.81 16.05 -1.85
N PHE A 132 -11.92 16.01 -3.19
CA PHE A 132 -13.15 15.61 -3.85
C PHE A 132 -13.40 14.10 -3.65
N PRO A 133 -14.62 13.69 -3.21
CA PRO A 133 -14.90 12.28 -2.97
C PRO A 133 -14.73 11.44 -4.23
N ALA A 134 -13.81 10.47 -4.19
CA ALA A 134 -13.49 9.62 -5.34
C ALA A 134 -14.72 8.90 -5.91
N ILE A 135 -15.67 8.52 -5.05
CA ILE A 135 -16.90 7.84 -5.48
C ILE A 135 -17.78 8.73 -6.38
N LEU A 136 -17.79 10.05 -6.16
CA LEU A 136 -18.52 10.99 -7.03
C LEU A 136 -17.80 11.20 -8.36
N ALA A 137 -16.48 11.09 -8.38
CA ALA A 137 -15.69 11.17 -9.61
C ALA A 137 -15.90 9.98 -10.55
N MET A 138 -16.37 8.84 -10.05
CA MET A 138 -16.53 7.61 -10.84
C MET A 138 -17.45 7.80 -12.05
N VAL A 139 -18.53 8.56 -11.91
CA VAL A 139 -19.48 8.84 -13.01
C VAL A 139 -18.79 9.67 -14.11
N ALA A 140 -18.03 10.70 -13.72
CA ALA A 140 -17.28 11.50 -14.68
C ALA A 140 -16.17 10.70 -15.35
N LEU A 141 -15.45 9.87 -14.61
CA LEU A 141 -14.40 8.98 -15.14
C LEU A 141 -14.97 7.96 -16.10
N PHE A 142 -16.16 7.40 -15.83
CA PHE A 142 -16.87 6.53 -16.76
C PHE A 142 -17.16 7.24 -18.09
N ALA A 143 -17.74 8.44 -18.05
CA ALA A 143 -18.04 9.21 -19.24
C ALA A 143 -16.77 9.59 -20.03
N ILE A 144 -15.70 9.95 -19.35
CA ILE A 144 -14.40 10.26 -19.95
C ILE A 144 -13.83 9.03 -20.66
N LEU A 145 -13.81 7.85 -20.00
CA LEU A 145 -13.31 6.62 -20.63
C LEU A 145 -14.17 6.19 -21.82
N GLN A 146 -15.48 6.41 -21.76
CA GLN A 146 -16.38 6.14 -22.88
C GLN A 146 -15.99 7.01 -24.09
N GLN A 147 -15.74 8.30 -23.89
CA GLN A 147 -15.28 9.17 -24.97
C GLN A 147 -13.89 8.82 -25.49
N ILE A 148 -12.93 8.59 -24.57
CA ILE A 148 -11.57 8.18 -24.97
C ILE A 148 -11.62 6.91 -25.80
N GLY A 149 -12.48 5.93 -25.43
CA GLY A 149 -12.63 4.67 -26.14
C GLY A 149 -13.07 4.81 -27.59
N ASN A 150 -13.77 5.88 -27.95
CA ASN A 150 -14.16 6.16 -29.35
C ASN A 150 -12.95 6.51 -30.23
N TYR A 151 -11.89 7.09 -29.65
CA TYR A 151 -10.68 7.49 -30.37
C TYR A 151 -9.52 6.52 -30.14
N ILE A 152 -9.42 5.99 -28.94
CA ILE A 152 -8.33 5.11 -28.51
C ILE A 152 -8.94 3.89 -27.79
N PRO A 153 -9.40 2.86 -28.54
CA PRO A 153 -10.18 1.76 -27.98
C PRO A 153 -9.54 1.03 -26.80
N PHE A 154 -8.21 0.89 -26.77
CA PHE A 154 -7.51 0.19 -25.69
C PHE A 154 -7.45 0.98 -24.36
N LEU A 155 -7.77 2.28 -24.36
CA LEU A 155 -7.90 3.14 -23.17
C LEU A 155 -9.35 3.41 -22.76
N GLY A 156 -10.31 2.82 -23.48
CA GLY A 156 -11.74 3.00 -23.23
C GLY A 156 -12.28 2.14 -22.08
N LEU A 157 -13.61 2.16 -21.94
CA LEU A 157 -14.33 1.28 -21.03
C LEU A 157 -14.09 -0.20 -21.37
N ASN A 158 -14.25 -1.04 -20.35
CA ASN A 158 -14.07 -2.48 -20.45
C ASN A 158 -12.67 -2.88 -20.98
N THR A 159 -11.63 -2.10 -20.60
CA THR A 159 -10.23 -2.40 -20.94
C THR A 159 -9.33 -2.25 -19.74
N HIS A 160 -8.25 -3.03 -19.68
CA HIS A 160 -7.22 -2.89 -18.66
C HIS A 160 -6.45 -1.55 -18.80
N GLY A 161 -6.28 -1.06 -20.05
CA GLY A 161 -5.65 0.23 -20.32
C GLY A 161 -6.43 1.41 -19.71
N GLY A 162 -7.75 1.39 -19.80
CA GLY A 162 -8.61 2.39 -19.16
C GLY A 162 -8.47 2.39 -17.64
N LEU A 163 -8.43 1.21 -17.00
CA LEU A 163 -8.17 1.11 -15.55
C LEU A 163 -6.80 1.65 -15.17
N ILE A 164 -5.75 1.30 -15.91
CA ILE A 164 -4.39 1.78 -15.66
C ILE A 164 -4.35 3.31 -15.75
N LEU A 165 -5.01 3.89 -16.76
CA LEU A 165 -5.08 5.35 -16.92
C LEU A 165 -5.73 6.05 -15.72
N ILE A 166 -6.85 5.51 -15.22
CA ILE A 166 -7.53 6.03 -14.02
C ILE A 166 -6.61 5.94 -12.79
N TYR A 167 -5.99 4.79 -12.57
CA TYR A 167 -5.12 4.59 -11.41
C TYR A 167 -3.89 5.49 -11.43
N MET A 168 -3.29 5.69 -12.59
CA MET A 168 -2.20 6.66 -12.75
C MET A 168 -2.63 8.07 -12.34
N GLY A 169 -3.79 8.53 -12.83
CA GLY A 169 -4.31 9.87 -12.49
C GLY A 169 -4.64 10.02 -11.01
N GLY A 170 -5.31 9.03 -10.41
CA GLY A 170 -5.77 9.07 -9.03
C GLY A 170 -4.65 9.07 -7.99
N THR A 171 -3.52 8.43 -8.29
CA THR A 171 -2.40 8.31 -7.33
C THR A 171 -1.43 9.50 -7.37
N LEU A 172 -1.42 10.31 -8.43
CA LEU A 172 -0.45 11.39 -8.60
C LEU A 172 -0.52 12.44 -7.49
N GLY A 173 -1.70 12.78 -6.99
CA GLY A 173 -1.88 13.90 -6.08
C GLY A 173 -1.05 13.82 -4.81
N VAL A 174 -1.34 12.87 -3.94
CA VAL A 174 -0.65 12.68 -2.64
C VAL A 174 0.81 12.28 -2.85
N ASN A 175 1.06 11.40 -3.83
CA ASN A 175 2.40 10.88 -4.07
C ASN A 175 3.37 11.98 -4.55
N VAL A 176 2.92 12.94 -5.37
CA VAL A 176 3.75 14.09 -5.79
C VAL A 176 4.14 14.94 -4.58
N TRP A 177 3.23 15.19 -3.65
CA TRP A 177 3.51 15.94 -2.43
C TRP A 177 4.52 15.23 -1.53
N LEU A 178 4.31 13.95 -1.30
CA LEU A 178 5.20 13.11 -0.49
C LEU A 178 6.62 13.12 -1.08
N MET A 179 6.73 12.82 -2.37
CA MET A 179 7.99 12.74 -3.08
C MET A 179 8.69 14.10 -3.15
N LYS A 180 7.93 15.19 -3.41
CA LYS A 180 8.46 16.56 -3.40
C LYS A 180 9.03 16.92 -2.04
N GLY A 181 8.33 16.61 -0.94
CA GLY A 181 8.83 16.84 0.41
C GLY A 181 10.17 16.16 0.66
N PHE A 182 10.35 14.96 0.10
CA PHE A 182 11.63 14.25 0.19
C PHE A 182 12.72 14.93 -0.65
N PHE A 183 12.44 15.32 -1.89
CA PHE A 183 13.38 16.11 -2.71
C PHE A 183 13.78 17.42 -2.03
N ASP A 184 12.83 18.12 -1.39
CA ASP A 184 13.11 19.36 -0.67
C ASP A 184 14.02 19.17 0.55
N SER A 185 14.10 17.95 1.10
CA SER A 185 15.00 17.62 2.20
C SER A 185 16.45 17.38 1.77
N ILE A 186 16.69 17.16 0.48
CA ILE A 186 18.04 16.98 -0.08
C ILE A 186 18.68 18.35 -0.28
N PRO A 187 19.88 18.61 0.31
CA PRO A 187 20.59 19.88 0.12
C PRO A 187 20.81 20.22 -1.35
N ARG A 188 20.65 21.50 -1.71
CA ARG A 188 20.86 21.94 -3.09
C ARG A 188 22.34 21.97 -3.50
N ASP A 189 23.23 21.94 -2.54
CA ASP A 189 24.70 21.86 -2.76
C ASP A 189 25.08 20.66 -3.61
N ILE A 190 24.28 19.57 -3.54
CA ILE A 190 24.47 18.37 -4.39
C ILE A 190 24.20 18.71 -5.87
N ASP A 191 23.13 19.45 -6.14
CA ASP A 191 22.81 19.91 -7.51
C ASP A 191 23.87 20.90 -8.02
N GLU A 192 24.32 21.81 -7.15
CA GLU A 192 25.30 22.86 -7.48
C GLU A 192 26.68 22.25 -7.73
N SER A 193 27.15 21.31 -6.91
CA SER A 193 28.41 20.60 -7.15
C SER A 193 28.40 19.84 -8.46
N GLY A 194 27.29 19.14 -8.78
CA GLY A 194 27.15 18.46 -10.07
C GLY A 194 27.23 19.44 -11.27
N LYS A 195 26.69 20.65 -11.12
CA LYS A 195 26.80 21.69 -12.17
C LYS A 195 28.21 22.23 -12.32
N VAL A 196 28.92 22.41 -11.23
CA VAL A 196 30.35 22.81 -11.26
C VAL A 196 31.23 21.77 -11.98
N ASP A 197 30.90 20.48 -11.80
CA ASP A 197 31.52 19.35 -12.49
C ASP A 197 31.08 19.22 -13.97
N GLY A 198 30.21 20.13 -14.46
CA GLY A 198 29.74 20.13 -15.85
C GLY A 198 28.64 19.11 -16.16
N ALA A 199 28.01 18.52 -15.14
CA ALA A 199 26.90 17.61 -15.37
C ALA A 199 25.63 18.35 -15.80
N SER A 200 24.90 17.78 -16.79
CA SER A 200 23.59 18.28 -17.19
C SER A 200 22.54 18.00 -16.10
N ASP A 201 21.41 18.75 -16.10
CA ASP A 201 20.31 18.53 -15.14
C ASP A 201 19.78 17.09 -15.18
N TRP A 202 19.80 16.42 -16.35
CA TRP A 202 19.45 15.02 -16.51
C TRP A 202 20.45 14.06 -15.85
N GLN A 203 21.73 14.37 -15.93
CA GLN A 203 22.79 13.58 -15.25
C GLN A 203 22.73 13.77 -13.74
N ILE A 204 22.51 15.00 -13.27
CA ILE A 204 22.30 15.31 -11.84
C ILE A 204 21.10 14.52 -11.33
N PHE A 205 19.96 14.57 -12.05
CA PHE A 205 18.76 13.84 -11.66
C PHE A 205 19.03 12.33 -11.53
N TRP A 206 19.53 11.66 -12.57
CA TRP A 206 19.65 10.20 -12.56
C TRP A 206 20.83 9.66 -11.77
N ARG A 207 21.97 10.40 -11.72
CA ARG A 207 23.19 9.91 -11.08
C ARG A 207 23.35 10.35 -9.63
N LEU A 208 22.84 11.53 -9.27
CA LEU A 208 23.02 12.08 -7.93
C LEU A 208 21.73 12.01 -7.12
N LEU A 209 20.61 12.49 -7.65
CA LEU A 209 19.36 12.61 -6.88
C LEU A 209 18.54 11.32 -6.85
N PHE A 210 18.40 10.62 -7.98
CA PHE A 210 17.60 9.41 -8.06
C PHE A 210 18.02 8.32 -7.06
N PRO A 211 19.32 8.00 -6.85
CA PRO A 211 19.73 7.04 -5.85
C PRO A 211 19.27 7.39 -4.43
N LEU A 212 19.23 8.69 -4.10
CA LEU A 212 18.81 9.20 -2.80
C LEU A 212 17.28 9.08 -2.58
N VAL A 213 16.49 9.32 -3.64
CA VAL A 213 15.02 9.26 -3.57
C VAL A 213 14.45 7.87 -3.90
N ARG A 214 15.27 6.94 -4.38
CA ARG A 214 14.85 5.59 -4.72
C ARG A 214 14.07 4.88 -3.60
N PRO A 215 14.46 4.93 -2.32
CA PRO A 215 13.71 4.26 -1.26
C PRO A 215 12.27 4.75 -1.16
N ILE A 216 12.04 6.07 -1.14
CA ILE A 216 10.70 6.62 -1.04
C ILE A 216 9.87 6.39 -2.31
N MET A 217 10.52 6.35 -3.48
CA MET A 217 9.86 5.99 -4.73
C MET A 217 9.33 4.55 -4.68
N VAL A 218 10.15 3.61 -4.20
CA VAL A 218 9.75 2.21 -4.03
C VAL A 218 8.56 2.10 -3.07
N VAL A 219 8.60 2.81 -1.94
CA VAL A 219 7.46 2.85 -0.99
C VAL A 219 6.19 3.35 -1.67
N SER A 220 6.27 4.46 -2.42
CA SER A 220 5.12 5.00 -3.16
C SER A 220 4.56 4.01 -4.19
N MET A 221 5.43 3.31 -4.92
CA MET A 221 5.04 2.26 -5.87
C MET A 221 4.35 1.09 -5.17
N ILE A 222 4.86 0.62 -4.04
CA ILE A 222 4.26 -0.47 -3.26
C ILE A 222 2.87 -0.08 -2.78
N LEU A 223 2.69 1.12 -2.23
CA LEU A 223 1.40 1.61 -1.76
C LEU A 223 0.40 1.73 -2.92
N THR A 224 0.84 2.21 -4.09
CA THR A 224 0.02 2.25 -5.30
C THR A 224 -0.37 0.85 -5.76
N PHE A 225 0.59 -0.10 -5.78
CA PHE A 225 0.32 -1.50 -6.13
C PHE A 225 -0.74 -2.10 -5.20
N PHE A 226 -0.58 -1.97 -3.89
CA PHE A 226 -1.52 -2.54 -2.92
C PHE A 226 -2.91 -1.92 -3.04
N GLY A 227 -2.99 -0.60 -3.20
CA GLY A 227 -4.26 0.09 -3.38
C GLY A 227 -5.01 -0.37 -4.63
N THR A 228 -4.32 -0.47 -5.76
CA THR A 228 -4.92 -0.88 -7.04
C THR A 228 -5.22 -2.38 -7.11
N TYR A 229 -4.38 -3.22 -6.50
CA TYR A 229 -4.58 -4.67 -6.45
C TYR A 229 -5.82 -5.05 -5.63
N SER A 230 -6.08 -4.32 -4.55
CA SER A 230 -7.21 -4.55 -3.64
C SER A 230 -8.48 -3.80 -4.05
N ASP A 231 -8.44 -2.99 -5.11
CA ASP A 231 -9.61 -2.21 -5.50
C ASP A 231 -10.67 -3.09 -6.17
N TYR A 232 -11.91 -2.90 -5.69
CA TYR A 232 -13.10 -3.52 -6.23
C TYR A 232 -13.97 -2.51 -7.00
N LEU A 233 -14.05 -1.26 -6.49
CA LEU A 233 -15.07 -0.32 -6.95
C LEU A 233 -14.84 0.17 -8.37
N MET A 234 -13.61 0.57 -8.70
CA MET A 234 -13.29 1.01 -10.06
C MET A 234 -13.44 -0.12 -11.10
N PRO A 235 -12.87 -1.33 -10.89
CA PRO A 235 -13.11 -2.45 -11.79
C PRO A 235 -14.60 -2.79 -11.95
N ARG A 236 -15.39 -2.72 -10.87
CA ARG A 236 -16.83 -3.04 -10.91
C ARG A 236 -17.63 -2.14 -11.85
N ILE A 237 -17.25 -0.86 -11.93
CA ILE A 237 -17.91 0.12 -12.79
C ILE A 237 -17.36 0.07 -14.23
N MET A 238 -16.06 -0.18 -14.37
CA MET A 238 -15.36 -0.02 -15.65
C MET A 238 -15.24 -1.31 -16.46
N ILE A 239 -15.29 -2.49 -15.84
CA ILE A 239 -15.11 -3.79 -16.49
C ILE A 239 -16.39 -4.61 -16.45
N THR A 240 -16.85 -5.08 -17.61
CA THR A 240 -18.06 -5.88 -17.75
C THR A 240 -17.79 -7.31 -18.26
N THR A 241 -16.69 -7.54 -18.95
CA THR A 241 -16.34 -8.84 -19.54
C THR A 241 -15.61 -9.71 -18.52
N ALA A 242 -16.08 -10.93 -18.26
CA ALA A 242 -15.54 -11.85 -17.25
C ALA A 242 -14.05 -12.15 -17.43
N SER A 243 -13.57 -12.34 -18.66
CA SER A 243 -12.16 -12.60 -18.94
C SER A 243 -11.22 -11.43 -18.61
N LYS A 244 -11.77 -10.24 -18.35
CA LYS A 244 -11.03 -9.03 -17.96
C LYS A 244 -11.16 -8.69 -16.48
N PHE A 245 -11.87 -9.51 -15.71
CA PHE A 245 -12.06 -9.26 -14.28
C PHE A 245 -10.71 -9.19 -13.56
N THR A 246 -10.65 -8.26 -12.61
CA THR A 246 -9.61 -8.26 -11.58
C THR A 246 -9.95 -9.30 -10.51
N LEU A 247 -8.98 -9.66 -9.66
CA LEU A 247 -9.17 -10.63 -8.59
C LEU A 247 -10.36 -10.26 -7.70
N MET A 248 -10.40 -9.03 -7.18
CA MET A 248 -11.47 -8.60 -6.27
C MET A 248 -12.85 -8.61 -6.95
N LEU A 249 -12.90 -8.26 -8.24
CA LEU A 249 -14.13 -8.33 -9.01
C LEU A 249 -14.58 -9.78 -9.25
N GLY A 250 -13.64 -10.68 -9.56
CA GLY A 250 -13.92 -12.11 -9.71
C GLY A 250 -14.35 -12.75 -8.38
N LEU A 251 -13.67 -12.46 -7.26
CA LEU A 251 -14.04 -12.98 -5.94
C LEU A 251 -15.44 -12.53 -5.52
N GLN A 252 -15.84 -11.31 -5.86
CA GLN A 252 -17.16 -10.80 -5.54
C GLN A 252 -18.30 -11.62 -6.16
N THR A 253 -18.07 -12.38 -7.23
CA THR A 253 -19.10 -13.24 -7.84
C THR A 253 -19.56 -14.35 -6.91
N PHE A 254 -18.73 -14.77 -5.94
CA PHE A 254 -19.09 -15.80 -4.96
C PHE A 254 -20.02 -15.31 -3.84
N ILE A 255 -20.03 -14.01 -3.57
CA ILE A 255 -20.84 -13.41 -2.49
C ILE A 255 -21.94 -12.49 -3.00
N GLY A 256 -21.95 -12.17 -4.29
CA GLY A 256 -22.93 -11.27 -4.91
C GLY A 256 -24.24 -11.93 -5.36
N ALA A 257 -24.32 -13.24 -5.38
CA ALA A 257 -25.51 -13.97 -5.79
C ALA A 257 -26.55 -14.06 -4.65
N ASN A 258 -27.80 -13.75 -4.95
CA ASN A 258 -28.86 -13.53 -3.96
C ASN A 258 -29.23 -14.75 -3.08
N TYR A 259 -28.80 -15.98 -3.41
CA TYR A 259 -29.23 -17.20 -2.73
C TYR A 259 -28.15 -18.21 -2.36
N ALA A 260 -26.93 -18.07 -2.87
CA ALA A 260 -25.84 -18.97 -2.53
C ALA A 260 -24.56 -18.18 -2.33
N GLN A 261 -24.40 -17.63 -1.12
CA GLN A 261 -23.16 -16.94 -0.76
C GLN A 261 -22.09 -17.98 -0.39
N GLU A 262 -21.12 -18.16 -1.25
CA GLU A 262 -20.00 -19.08 -1.07
C GLU A 262 -18.82 -18.39 -0.35
N TRP A 263 -19.01 -18.00 0.91
CA TRP A 263 -18.00 -17.30 1.71
C TRP A 263 -16.72 -18.09 1.89
N GLY A 264 -16.82 -19.43 1.93
CA GLY A 264 -15.64 -20.30 1.99
C GLY A 264 -14.76 -20.18 0.75
N ALA A 265 -15.38 -20.20 -0.45
CA ALA A 265 -14.65 -20.02 -1.72
C ALA A 265 -14.08 -18.60 -1.84
N PHE A 266 -14.83 -17.58 -1.44
CA PHE A 266 -14.35 -16.20 -1.34
C PHE A 266 -13.12 -16.10 -0.43
N ALA A 267 -13.18 -16.71 0.76
CA ALA A 267 -12.06 -16.73 1.72
C ALA A 267 -10.84 -17.48 1.16
N ALA A 268 -11.04 -18.64 0.51
CA ALA A 268 -9.97 -19.39 -0.14
C ALA A 268 -9.30 -18.55 -1.25
N GLY A 269 -10.09 -17.87 -2.07
CA GLY A 269 -9.59 -16.95 -3.08
C GLY A 269 -8.86 -15.73 -2.50
N ALA A 270 -9.31 -15.20 -1.36
CA ALA A 270 -8.64 -14.11 -0.66
C ALA A 270 -7.29 -14.56 -0.07
N VAL A 271 -7.21 -15.77 0.50
CA VAL A 271 -5.95 -16.34 1.01
C VAL A 271 -4.93 -16.53 -0.12
N LEU A 272 -5.34 -17.15 -1.24
CA LEU A 272 -4.46 -17.32 -2.40
C LEU A 272 -4.08 -15.96 -3.02
N GLY A 273 -5.04 -15.06 -3.13
CA GLY A 273 -4.83 -13.71 -3.69
C GLY A 273 -3.93 -12.82 -2.84
N ALA A 274 -3.79 -13.09 -1.55
CA ALA A 274 -2.84 -12.38 -0.68
C ALA A 274 -1.37 -12.74 -0.97
N ILE A 275 -1.09 -13.90 -1.57
CA ILE A 275 0.28 -14.40 -1.79
C ILE A 275 1.15 -13.39 -2.55
N PRO A 276 0.76 -12.81 -3.70
CA PRO A 276 1.58 -11.83 -4.40
C PRO A 276 1.85 -10.58 -3.56
N MET A 277 0.85 -10.08 -2.80
CA MET A 277 1.01 -8.91 -1.94
C MET A 277 2.01 -9.17 -0.80
N VAL A 278 1.87 -10.30 -0.12
CA VAL A 278 2.78 -10.71 0.97
C VAL A 278 4.19 -10.90 0.42
N THR A 279 4.33 -11.53 -0.74
CA THR A 279 5.63 -11.74 -1.39
C THR A 279 6.31 -10.40 -1.71
N ILE A 280 5.60 -9.47 -2.34
CA ILE A 280 6.13 -8.13 -2.65
C ILE A 280 6.52 -7.40 -1.36
N TYR A 281 5.67 -7.47 -0.33
CA TYR A 281 5.96 -6.86 0.97
C TYR A 281 7.27 -7.41 1.57
N LEU A 282 7.41 -8.73 1.64
CA LEU A 282 8.59 -9.38 2.23
C LEU A 282 9.88 -9.08 1.45
N LEU A 283 9.79 -8.99 0.13
CA LEU A 283 10.94 -8.65 -0.72
C LEU A 283 11.37 -7.19 -0.60
N LEU A 284 10.43 -6.29 -0.32
CA LEU A 284 10.66 -4.84 -0.34
C LEU A 284 10.53 -4.17 1.04
N GLN A 285 10.34 -4.93 2.13
CA GLN A 285 10.17 -4.40 3.49
C GLN A 285 11.33 -3.51 3.95
N ASP A 286 12.57 -3.81 3.55
CA ASP A 286 13.74 -3.01 3.93
C ASP A 286 13.67 -1.58 3.36
N TYR A 287 13.10 -1.42 2.15
CA TYR A 287 12.84 -0.11 1.56
C TYR A 287 11.74 0.64 2.31
N ILE A 288 10.71 -0.06 2.81
CA ILE A 288 9.62 0.53 3.57
C ILE A 288 10.16 1.08 4.90
N VAL A 289 10.93 0.28 5.63
CA VAL A 289 11.53 0.68 6.91
C VAL A 289 12.51 1.83 6.70
N GLY A 290 13.43 1.71 5.73
CA GLY A 290 14.42 2.74 5.42
C GLY A 290 13.80 4.05 4.91
N GLY A 291 12.78 3.97 4.04
CA GLY A 291 12.12 5.14 3.46
C GLY A 291 11.30 5.94 4.47
N LEU A 292 10.62 5.26 5.41
CA LEU A 292 9.82 5.93 6.45
C LEU A 292 10.69 6.54 7.55
N THR A 293 11.79 5.90 7.90
CA THR A 293 12.70 6.38 8.95
C THR A 293 13.59 7.53 8.49
N ALA A 294 13.99 7.58 7.22
CA ALA A 294 14.78 8.68 6.66
C ALA A 294 14.06 10.05 6.74
N GLY A 295 12.71 10.05 6.72
CA GLY A 295 11.90 11.25 6.93
C GLY A 295 11.70 11.64 8.40
N ALA A 296 11.89 10.71 9.34
CA ALA A 296 11.61 10.91 10.77
C ALA A 296 12.83 11.35 11.59
N VAL A 297 14.05 11.16 11.09
CA VAL A 297 15.29 11.56 11.78
C VAL A 297 15.62 13.01 11.39
N LYS A 298 14.79 13.95 11.81
CA LYS A 298 15.11 15.37 11.96
C LYS A 298 15.02 15.70 13.46
N GLY A 299 16.07 15.40 14.18
CA GLY A 299 16.28 15.78 15.55
C GLY A 299 17.76 15.94 15.78
#